data_ef04dfd2cb743686927be1b8740f7949
#
_entry.id   ef04dfd2cb743686927be1b8740f7949
#
_cell.length_a   1.000
_cell.length_b   1.000
_cell.length_c   1.000
_cell.angle_alpha   90.00
_cell.angle_beta   90.00
_cell.angle_gamma   90.00
#
_symmetry.space_group_name_H-M   'P 1'
#
loop_
_entity.id
_entity.type
_entity.pdbx_description
1 polymer ?
#
loop_
_entity_poly.entity_id
_entity_poly.type
_entity_poly.pdbx_seq_one_letter_code
_entity_poly.pdbx_strand_id
1 'polypeptide(L)'
;MTTTIKSLLIASVLGVLGGCTVVPGSHISNTPGWFSEDDGVEAEALPDVVEVHEITTAILHQTKQEAPSMPSQELLEEPGDYDYQVGPGDVLQITVWDHPELTIPAGSMRSPSEAGNWVHNDGTIFYPYVGKIMVSGLNVTEIRDLIAKRIAEYIENPQVDVAVAAFRSKRIYVTGAVKNPGTYPITNIPTRLVDAVSAAGGITDTANWTRVILTRDGKDYVLSLRAIYEKGNPQNNVLMRPGDVINVSLNEDYKVFVLGEVVRSQSLPMGRNGMTLAEALSDAGGLNERAANASGVFVIRQASPDQEHGIDVYQLNAKDAAALVLADNFRLEPRDIVYVTAAPLARWNRVLSLVLPSISAVYMGSRADNELQDR
;
A
#
# COMPACT_ATOMS: atom_id res chain seq x y z
N MET A 1 -45.27 -59.43 -22.66
CA MET A 1 -44.11 -59.09 -21.80
C MET A 1 -43.06 -58.21 -22.50
N THR A 2 -43.28 -57.73 -23.70
CA THR A 2 -42.33 -56.93 -24.51
C THR A 2 -42.70 -55.44 -24.60
N THR A 3 -43.90 -55.03 -24.27
CA THR A 3 -44.37 -53.62 -24.33
C THR A 3 -44.08 -52.86 -23.06
N THR A 4 -44.06 -53.45 -21.92
CA THR A 4 -43.80 -52.82 -20.61
C THR A 4 -42.30 -52.44 -20.42
N ILE A 5 -41.41 -53.22 -21.01
CA ILE A 5 -39.95 -52.95 -20.92
C ILE A 5 -39.53 -51.71 -21.77
N LYS A 6 -40.20 -51.55 -22.94
CA LYS A 6 -39.93 -50.38 -23.80
C LYS A 6 -40.41 -49.05 -23.17
N SER A 7 -41.55 -49.09 -22.46
CA SER A 7 -42.03 -47.83 -21.76
C SER A 7 -41.17 -47.46 -20.57
N LEU A 8 -40.58 -48.44 -19.86
CA LEU A 8 -39.69 -48.20 -18.74
C LEU A 8 -38.33 -47.60 -19.20
N LEU A 9 -37.83 -48.05 -20.36
CA LEU A 9 -36.57 -47.52 -20.94
C LEU A 9 -36.73 -46.11 -21.47
N ILE A 10 -37.88 -45.73 -22.05
CA ILE A 10 -38.17 -44.37 -22.52
C ILE A 10 -38.34 -43.40 -21.33
N ALA A 11 -38.97 -43.83 -20.26
CA ALA A 11 -39.09 -43.01 -19.04
C ALA A 11 -37.73 -42.77 -18.33
N SER A 12 -36.80 -43.73 -18.39
CA SER A 12 -35.46 -43.61 -17.83
C SER A 12 -34.57 -42.66 -18.66
N VAL A 13 -34.74 -42.62 -19.99
CA VAL A 13 -33.95 -41.68 -20.86
C VAL A 13 -34.45 -40.24 -20.77
N LEU A 14 -35.75 -40.03 -20.56
CA LEU A 14 -36.29 -38.66 -20.32
C LEU A 14 -35.92 -38.10 -18.95
N GLY A 15 -35.64 -38.95 -17.95
CA GLY A 15 -35.22 -38.52 -16.62
C GLY A 15 -33.76 -38.02 -16.55
N VAL A 16 -32.90 -38.34 -17.52
CA VAL A 16 -31.48 -37.97 -17.54
C VAL A 16 -31.25 -36.64 -18.28
N LEU A 17 -32.22 -36.16 -19.08
CA LEU A 17 -32.14 -34.90 -19.81
C LEU A 17 -32.57 -33.65 -19.00
N GLY A 18 -33.06 -33.86 -17.76
CA GLY A 18 -33.45 -32.80 -16.83
C GLY A 18 -32.35 -32.32 -15.89
N GLY A 19 -31.08 -32.63 -16.19
CA GLY A 19 -29.93 -32.06 -15.48
C GLY A 19 -29.82 -30.57 -15.79
N CYS A 20 -30.55 -29.72 -15.05
CA CYS A 20 -30.32 -28.31 -15.03
C CYS A 20 -28.84 -28.08 -14.71
N THR A 21 -28.07 -27.64 -15.69
CA THR A 21 -26.76 -27.08 -15.47
C THR A 21 -26.97 -25.78 -14.67
N VAL A 22 -27.02 -25.92 -13.36
CA VAL A 22 -26.99 -24.79 -12.45
C VAL A 22 -25.57 -24.24 -12.50
N VAL A 23 -25.33 -23.28 -13.39
CA VAL A 23 -24.09 -22.53 -13.39
C VAL A 23 -24.14 -21.66 -12.12
N PRO A 24 -23.19 -21.82 -11.19
CA PRO A 24 -23.12 -20.95 -10.02
C PRO A 24 -22.94 -19.51 -10.48
N GLY A 25 -23.76 -18.63 -9.99
CA GLY A 25 -23.47 -17.21 -10.17
C GLY A 25 -24.33 -16.45 -11.18
N SER A 26 -25.59 -16.82 -11.45
CA SER A 26 -26.33 -16.27 -12.60
C SER A 26 -27.51 -15.32 -12.32
N HIS A 27 -27.69 -14.75 -11.12
CA HIS A 27 -28.83 -13.86 -10.84
C HIS A 27 -28.49 -12.62 -10.00
N ILE A 28 -29.02 -11.45 -10.41
CA ILE A 28 -29.24 -10.25 -9.57
C ILE A 28 -30.72 -9.86 -9.70
N SER A 29 -31.40 -9.55 -8.59
CA SER A 29 -32.75 -9.01 -8.59
C SER A 29 -32.76 -7.48 -8.76
N ASN A 30 -33.76 -7.01 -9.47
CA ASN A 30 -33.94 -5.60 -9.80
C ASN A 30 -34.58 -4.82 -8.65
N THR A 31 -34.16 -3.57 -8.52
CA THR A 31 -34.98 -2.50 -7.96
C THR A 31 -36.13 -2.17 -8.91
N PRO A 32 -37.37 -1.93 -8.41
CA PRO A 32 -38.51 -1.62 -9.26
C PRO A 32 -38.27 -0.30 -10.01
N GLY A 33 -38.27 -0.35 -11.32
CA GLY A 33 -38.36 0.84 -12.16
C GLY A 33 -37.37 0.97 -13.30
N TRP A 34 -36.35 0.11 -13.41
CA TRP A 34 -35.29 0.31 -14.41
C TRP A 34 -35.16 -0.77 -15.48
N PHE A 35 -35.83 -1.91 -15.31
CA PHE A 35 -35.79 -2.98 -16.31
C PHE A 35 -37.22 -3.34 -16.71
N SER A 36 -37.51 -3.27 -18.01
CA SER A 36 -38.82 -3.51 -18.57
C SER A 36 -39.33 -4.94 -18.35
N GLU A 37 -40.59 -5.01 -17.98
CA GLU A 37 -41.47 -6.14 -17.86
C GLU A 37 -41.47 -7.04 -19.11
N ASP A 38 -40.65 -8.11 -19.14
CA ASP A 38 -40.94 -9.13 -20.15
C ASP A 38 -40.61 -10.60 -19.73
N ASP A 39 -40.12 -10.87 -18.55
CA ASP A 39 -39.92 -12.25 -18.10
C ASP A 39 -40.49 -12.44 -16.69
N GLY A 40 -41.74 -12.77 -16.56
CA GLY A 40 -42.55 -13.05 -15.38
C GLY A 40 -41.92 -13.79 -14.18
N VAL A 41 -40.78 -13.40 -13.74
CA VAL A 41 -40.09 -13.88 -12.54
C VAL A 41 -40.19 -12.78 -11.48
N GLU A 42 -40.85 -13.06 -10.37
CA GLU A 42 -40.89 -12.18 -9.19
C GLU A 42 -39.46 -11.81 -8.81
N ALA A 43 -39.17 -10.50 -8.92
CA ALA A 43 -37.86 -9.93 -8.52
C ALA A 43 -37.75 -10.01 -6.99
N GLU A 44 -36.90 -10.89 -6.51
CA GLU A 44 -36.49 -10.91 -5.11
C GLU A 44 -35.68 -9.63 -4.82
N ALA A 45 -36.12 -8.79 -3.91
CA ALA A 45 -35.47 -7.51 -3.60
C ALA A 45 -33.99 -7.75 -3.22
N LEU A 46 -33.10 -6.90 -3.73
CA LEU A 46 -31.70 -6.89 -3.28
C LEU A 46 -31.69 -6.65 -1.76
N PRO A 47 -30.84 -7.34 -1.01
CA PRO A 47 -30.61 -6.97 0.39
C PRO A 47 -30.20 -5.51 0.46
N ASP A 48 -30.61 -4.78 1.50
CA ASP A 48 -30.22 -3.36 1.79
C ASP A 48 -28.69 -3.13 1.82
N VAL A 49 -27.92 -4.19 1.63
CA VAL A 49 -26.45 -4.24 1.67
C VAL A 49 -25.80 -3.94 0.29
N VAL A 50 -26.57 -3.86 -0.80
CA VAL A 50 -26.03 -3.75 -2.18
C VAL A 50 -26.58 -2.51 -2.88
N GLU A 51 -25.71 -1.63 -3.34
CA GLU A 51 -26.04 -0.50 -4.20
C GLU A 51 -25.53 -0.75 -5.63
N VAL A 52 -26.40 -0.52 -6.64
CA VAL A 52 -26.07 -0.77 -8.05
C VAL A 52 -26.00 0.55 -8.80
N HIS A 53 -24.84 0.75 -9.48
CA HIS A 53 -24.55 1.95 -10.26
C HIS A 53 -24.30 1.58 -11.72
N GLU A 54 -24.88 2.32 -12.67
CA GLU A 54 -24.47 2.20 -14.07
C GLU A 54 -23.19 2.99 -14.33
N ILE A 55 -22.21 2.38 -15.03
CA ILE A 55 -20.97 3.07 -15.41
C ILE A 55 -21.29 4.11 -16.49
N THR A 56 -21.41 5.34 -16.04
CA THR A 56 -21.66 6.53 -16.85
C THR A 56 -20.53 7.55 -16.70
N THR A 57 -20.51 8.57 -17.55
CA THR A 57 -19.54 9.66 -17.42
C THR A 57 -19.64 10.37 -16.04
N ALA A 58 -20.84 10.41 -15.45
CA ALA A 58 -21.06 11.01 -14.14
C ALA A 58 -20.35 10.20 -13.04
N ILE A 59 -20.52 8.89 -13.02
CA ILE A 59 -19.85 7.97 -12.09
C ILE A 59 -18.33 8.03 -12.26
N LEU A 60 -17.83 8.10 -13.52
CA LEU A 60 -16.40 8.24 -13.76
C LEU A 60 -15.81 9.52 -13.18
N HIS A 61 -16.56 10.61 -13.12
CA HIS A 61 -16.12 11.85 -12.47
C HIS A 61 -16.09 11.72 -10.95
N GLN A 62 -17.00 10.98 -10.35
CA GLN A 62 -17.03 10.72 -8.90
C GLN A 62 -15.89 9.79 -8.47
N THR A 63 -15.66 8.70 -9.18
CA THR A 63 -14.59 7.74 -8.89
C THR A 63 -13.20 8.30 -9.24
N LYS A 64 -13.10 9.30 -10.11
CA LYS A 64 -11.82 9.93 -10.48
C LYS A 64 -11.30 10.92 -9.44
N GLN A 65 -12.13 11.31 -8.47
CA GLN A 65 -11.73 12.11 -7.31
C GLN A 65 -11.11 11.20 -6.22
N GLU A 66 -10.09 10.41 -6.57
CA GLU A 66 -9.10 10.07 -5.55
C GLU A 66 -8.55 11.40 -5.03
N ALA A 67 -8.98 11.78 -3.83
CA ALA A 67 -8.31 12.85 -3.12
C ALA A 67 -6.81 12.53 -3.13
N PRO A 68 -5.93 13.46 -3.56
CA PRO A 68 -4.51 13.21 -3.43
C PRO A 68 -4.29 12.84 -1.97
N SER A 69 -3.60 11.73 -1.71
CA SER A 69 -3.21 11.36 -0.35
C SER A 69 -2.30 12.47 0.16
N MET A 70 -2.90 13.48 0.77
CA MET A 70 -2.15 14.53 1.43
C MET A 70 -1.70 13.93 2.76
N PRO A 71 -0.39 13.93 3.03
CA PRO A 71 0.10 13.58 4.34
C PRO A 71 -0.58 14.46 5.38
N SER A 72 -0.82 13.95 6.59
CA SER A 72 -1.36 14.73 7.67
C SER A 72 -0.46 15.95 7.94
N GLN A 73 -1.05 17.07 8.32
CA GLN A 73 -0.32 18.31 8.59
C GLN A 73 0.79 18.10 9.64
N GLU A 74 0.60 17.17 10.57
CA GLU A 74 1.58 16.75 11.57
C GLU A 74 2.91 16.24 10.98
N LEU A 75 2.85 15.59 9.80
CA LEU A 75 4.05 15.11 9.09
C LEU A 75 4.78 16.22 8.33
N LEU A 76 4.09 17.29 7.99
CA LEU A 76 4.64 18.40 7.22
C LEU A 76 5.36 19.42 8.09
N GLU A 77 5.20 19.35 9.41
CA GLU A 77 5.93 20.17 10.36
C GLU A 77 7.40 19.75 10.39
N GLU A 78 8.23 20.46 9.66
CA GLU A 78 9.67 20.28 9.69
C GLU A 78 10.27 21.18 10.78
N PRO A 79 11.22 20.67 11.59
CA PRO A 79 12.04 21.53 12.39
C PRO A 79 12.79 22.48 11.44
N GLY A 80 12.95 23.75 11.79
CA GLY A 80 13.59 24.75 10.96
C GLY A 80 14.96 24.28 10.39
N ASP A 81 16.07 24.75 10.91
CA ASP A 81 17.38 24.26 10.48
C ASP A 81 17.62 22.82 10.99
N TYR A 82 17.90 21.90 10.05
CA TYR A 82 18.25 20.53 10.38
C TYR A 82 19.66 20.50 11.01
N ASP A 83 19.74 20.11 12.27
CA ASP A 83 21.00 19.98 13.00
C ASP A 83 21.10 18.59 13.63
N TYR A 84 22.18 17.86 13.31
CA TYR A 84 22.42 16.54 13.87
C TYR A 84 23.00 16.66 15.27
N GLN A 85 22.24 16.22 16.25
CA GLN A 85 22.71 16.09 17.62
C GLN A 85 23.30 14.71 17.86
N VAL A 86 24.52 14.66 18.37
CA VAL A 86 25.26 13.45 18.70
C VAL A 86 24.54 12.68 19.81
N GLY A 87 24.58 11.34 19.74
CA GLY A 87 23.96 10.47 20.72
C GLY A 87 24.81 9.26 21.08
N PRO A 88 24.40 8.49 22.10
CA PRO A 88 25.09 7.27 22.52
C PRO A 88 25.24 6.27 21.38
N GLY A 89 26.45 5.77 21.19
CA GLY A 89 26.80 4.84 20.10
C GLY A 89 27.47 5.50 18.90
N ASP A 90 27.33 6.81 18.71
CA ASP A 90 28.06 7.54 17.67
C ASP A 90 29.56 7.50 17.91
N VAL A 91 30.33 7.62 16.85
CA VAL A 91 31.78 7.68 16.91
C VAL A 91 32.25 9.03 16.39
N LEU A 92 32.96 9.78 17.23
CA LEU A 92 33.52 11.07 16.86
C LEU A 92 34.98 10.94 16.45
N GLN A 93 35.35 11.63 15.40
CA GLN A 93 36.73 11.92 15.07
C GLN A 93 37.03 13.33 15.56
N ILE A 94 38.02 13.43 16.43
CA ILE A 94 38.48 14.69 16.98
C ILE A 94 39.92 14.86 16.53
N THR A 95 40.21 15.96 15.86
CA THR A 95 41.55 16.34 15.37
C THR A 95 41.99 17.58 16.05
N VAL A 96 43.20 17.57 16.64
CA VAL A 96 43.85 18.76 17.15
C VAL A 96 45.07 18.99 16.27
N TRP A 97 45.07 20.08 15.52
CA TRP A 97 46.13 20.41 14.58
C TRP A 97 47.44 20.68 15.32
N ASP A 98 48.54 20.26 14.74
CA ASP A 98 49.90 20.30 15.30
C ASP A 98 50.12 19.39 16.54
N HIS A 99 49.11 18.61 16.94
CA HIS A 99 49.12 17.67 18.07
C HIS A 99 48.66 16.26 17.66
N PRO A 100 49.47 15.56 16.84
CA PRO A 100 49.07 14.23 16.35
C PRO A 100 48.86 13.19 17.48
N GLU A 101 49.49 13.39 18.65
CA GLU A 101 49.32 12.55 19.84
C GLU A 101 47.89 12.64 20.44
N LEU A 102 47.16 13.68 20.14
CA LEU A 102 45.78 13.91 20.58
C LEU A 102 44.72 13.47 19.54
N THR A 103 45.17 13.24 18.33
CA THR A 103 44.33 12.75 17.27
C THR A 103 44.17 11.22 17.45
N ILE A 104 43.72 10.46 16.50
CA ILE A 104 43.62 9.01 16.61
C ILE A 104 44.98 8.39 16.97
N PRO A 105 45.02 7.34 17.82
CA PRO A 105 46.29 6.70 18.24
C PRO A 105 47.26 6.51 17.06
N ALA A 106 48.42 7.12 17.16
CA ALA A 106 49.43 7.12 16.11
C ALA A 106 49.78 5.68 15.72
N GLY A 107 49.74 5.40 14.43
CA GLY A 107 50.12 4.08 13.88
C GLY A 107 48.97 3.07 13.82
N SER A 108 47.71 3.41 14.14
CA SER A 108 46.61 2.50 13.93
C SER A 108 46.18 2.50 12.46
N MET A 109 46.22 1.35 11.80
CA MET A 109 45.65 1.13 10.46
C MET A 109 44.13 1.01 10.48
N ARG A 110 43.49 1.38 11.60
CA ARG A 110 42.04 1.33 11.78
C ARG A 110 41.36 2.55 11.22
N SER A 111 40.17 2.37 10.66
CA SER A 111 39.37 3.50 10.18
C SER A 111 38.92 4.40 11.35
N PRO A 112 38.67 5.68 11.13
CA PRO A 112 38.11 6.59 12.15
C PRO A 112 36.83 6.07 12.79
N SER A 113 36.02 5.33 12.05
CA SER A 113 34.76 4.70 12.53
C SER A 113 34.99 3.54 13.50
N GLU A 114 36.23 2.97 13.56
CA GLU A 114 36.62 1.89 14.48
C GLU A 114 37.47 2.40 15.64
N ALA A 115 38.33 3.37 15.40
CA ALA A 115 39.30 3.87 16.36
C ALA A 115 38.96 5.24 16.96
N GLY A 116 37.88 5.89 16.49
CA GLY A 116 37.45 7.20 17.00
C GLY A 116 36.93 7.18 18.44
N ASN A 117 36.51 8.35 18.90
CA ASN A 117 36.00 8.52 20.26
C ASN A 117 34.52 8.10 20.31
N TRP A 118 34.26 6.97 20.96
CA TRP A 118 32.91 6.44 21.11
C TRP A 118 32.11 7.22 22.14
N VAL A 119 30.89 7.58 21.79
CA VAL A 119 29.94 8.14 22.75
C VAL A 119 29.35 7.00 23.57
N HIS A 120 29.65 7.01 24.85
CA HIS A 120 29.19 5.99 25.81
C HIS A 120 27.68 6.10 26.08
N ASN A 121 27.12 5.05 26.70
CA ASN A 121 25.68 5.01 27.02
C ASN A 121 25.21 6.14 27.93
N ASP A 122 26.14 6.72 28.73
CA ASP A 122 25.87 7.88 29.58
C ASP A 122 25.98 9.22 28.83
N GLY A 123 26.15 9.19 27.51
CA GLY A 123 26.25 10.37 26.64
C GLY A 123 27.61 11.06 26.65
N THR A 124 28.64 10.43 27.23
CA THR A 124 29.97 11.05 27.35
C THR A 124 31.00 10.41 26.44
N ILE A 125 32.07 11.17 26.14
CA ILE A 125 33.32 10.64 25.59
C ILE A 125 34.43 10.84 26.63
N PHE A 126 35.51 10.05 26.51
CA PHE A 126 36.78 10.35 27.18
C PHE A 126 37.75 10.93 26.17
N TYR A 127 38.36 12.07 26.52
CA TYR A 127 39.35 12.70 25.66
C TYR A 127 40.61 13.07 26.48
N PRO A 128 41.84 12.86 25.95
CA PRO A 128 43.06 13.14 26.67
C PRO A 128 43.10 14.60 27.17
N TYR A 129 43.71 14.84 28.31
CA TYR A 129 43.78 16.07 29.07
C TYR A 129 42.44 16.64 29.57
N VAL A 130 41.36 16.45 28.80
CA VAL A 130 40.01 16.97 29.14
C VAL A 130 39.25 16.03 30.05
N GLY A 131 39.56 14.72 29.96
CA GLY A 131 38.85 13.69 30.71
C GLY A 131 37.48 13.37 30.14
N LYS A 132 36.50 13.16 31.00
CA LYS A 132 35.12 12.80 30.64
C LYS A 132 34.30 14.03 30.28
N ILE A 133 33.68 14.03 29.10
CA ILE A 133 32.92 15.16 28.54
C ILE A 133 31.54 14.68 28.13
N MET A 134 30.49 15.40 28.53
CA MET A 134 29.14 15.21 28.03
C MET A 134 29.03 15.78 26.62
N VAL A 135 28.66 14.96 25.63
CA VAL A 135 28.52 15.34 24.22
C VAL A 135 27.14 14.98 23.63
N SER A 136 26.39 14.12 24.32
CA SER A 136 25.05 13.75 23.88
C SER A 136 24.12 14.96 23.90
N GLY A 137 23.37 15.15 22.80
CA GLY A 137 22.48 16.30 22.62
C GLY A 137 23.15 17.56 22.05
N LEU A 138 24.48 17.52 21.86
CA LEU A 138 25.24 18.62 21.24
C LEU A 138 25.50 18.32 19.75
N ASN A 139 25.64 19.35 18.96
CA ASN A 139 26.11 19.24 17.59
C ASN A 139 27.66 19.29 17.52
N VAL A 140 28.23 18.99 16.34
CA VAL A 140 29.70 18.94 16.18
C VAL A 140 30.39 20.28 16.45
N THR A 141 29.73 21.38 16.17
CA THR A 141 30.26 22.71 16.40
C THR A 141 30.34 23.02 17.90
N GLU A 142 29.28 22.72 18.66
CA GLU A 142 29.23 22.88 20.10
C GLU A 142 30.26 21.98 20.81
N ILE A 143 30.42 20.74 20.32
CA ILE A 143 31.41 19.78 20.86
C ILE A 143 32.82 20.33 20.57
N ARG A 144 33.08 20.81 19.37
CA ARG A 144 34.38 21.43 19.01
C ARG A 144 34.71 22.56 19.96
N ASP A 145 33.79 23.51 20.15
CA ASP A 145 34.01 24.69 20.98
C ASP A 145 34.22 24.32 22.47
N LEU A 146 33.46 23.28 22.94
CA LEU A 146 33.63 22.77 24.30
C LEU A 146 34.99 22.10 24.51
N ILE A 147 35.48 21.31 23.55
CA ILE A 147 36.79 20.66 23.60
C ILE A 147 37.90 21.72 23.51
N ALA A 148 37.82 22.64 22.54
CA ALA A 148 38.79 23.67 22.35
C ALA A 148 39.00 24.54 23.63
N LYS A 149 37.86 24.90 24.26
CA LYS A 149 37.89 25.67 25.51
C LYS A 149 38.61 24.92 26.64
N ARG A 150 38.39 23.59 26.78
CA ARG A 150 39.00 22.80 27.86
C ARG A 150 40.46 22.47 27.58
N ILE A 151 40.81 22.21 26.32
CA ILE A 151 42.20 21.94 25.92
C ILE A 151 43.08 23.23 26.03
N ALA A 152 42.49 24.39 25.89
CA ALA A 152 43.22 25.67 26.03
C ALA A 152 43.92 25.87 27.40
N GLU A 153 43.54 25.09 28.44
CA GLU A 153 44.22 25.02 29.72
C GLU A 153 45.62 24.34 29.62
N TYR A 154 45.84 23.54 28.58
CA TYR A 154 47.06 22.71 28.40
C TYR A 154 47.82 23.09 27.13
N ILE A 155 47.16 23.58 26.09
CA ILE A 155 47.71 23.91 24.79
C ILE A 155 47.34 25.34 24.43
N GLU A 156 48.32 26.10 24.05
CA GLU A 156 48.12 27.52 23.64
C GLU A 156 47.46 27.54 22.24
N ASN A 157 46.31 28.22 22.12
CA ASN A 157 45.57 28.42 20.87
C ASN A 157 45.24 27.12 20.10
N PRO A 158 44.59 26.11 20.72
CA PRO A 158 44.36 24.82 20.09
C PRO A 158 43.40 24.98 18.91
N GLN A 159 43.81 24.43 17.75
CA GLN A 159 42.95 24.34 16.58
C GLN A 159 42.26 22.92 16.60
N VAL A 160 40.98 22.89 16.91
CA VAL A 160 40.21 21.65 17.05
C VAL A 160 39.20 21.51 15.91
N ASP A 161 39.13 20.34 15.32
CA ASP A 161 38.05 19.93 14.41
C ASP A 161 37.35 18.71 14.94
N VAL A 162 36.01 18.64 14.76
CA VAL A 162 35.20 17.52 15.20
C VAL A 162 34.24 17.09 14.07
N ALA A 163 34.30 15.82 13.73
CA ALA A 163 33.41 15.20 12.76
C ALA A 163 32.80 13.91 13.31
N VAL A 164 31.63 13.53 12.84
CA VAL A 164 31.04 12.22 13.16
C VAL A 164 31.61 11.18 12.19
N ALA A 165 32.45 10.30 12.69
CA ALA A 165 33.06 9.22 11.90
C ALA A 165 32.09 8.04 11.64
N ALA A 166 31.16 7.81 12.55
CA ALA A 166 30.10 6.82 12.35
C ALA A 166 28.80 7.25 13.05
N PHE A 167 27.72 7.32 12.29
CA PHE A 167 26.37 7.59 12.76
C PHE A 167 25.70 6.28 13.20
N ARG A 168 25.45 6.10 14.48
CA ARG A 168 24.91 4.86 15.05
C ARG A 168 23.77 5.07 16.03
N SER A 169 23.66 6.28 16.57
CA SER A 169 22.67 6.58 17.63
C SER A 169 21.25 6.70 17.08
N LYS A 170 21.09 7.28 15.88
CA LYS A 170 19.80 7.56 15.26
C LYS A 170 19.61 6.70 14.02
N ARG A 171 18.50 5.95 13.97
CA ARG A 171 18.24 4.96 12.92
C ARG A 171 16.80 5.00 12.48
N ILE A 172 16.58 4.61 11.23
CA ILE A 172 15.27 4.27 10.66
C ILE A 172 15.29 2.81 10.23
N TYR A 173 14.12 2.24 10.08
CA TYR A 173 13.91 0.86 9.66
C TYR A 173 13.16 0.86 8.34
N VAL A 174 13.73 0.22 7.31
CA VAL A 174 13.09 0.09 6.00
C VAL A 174 12.80 -1.38 5.76
N THR A 175 11.53 -1.70 5.52
CA THR A 175 11.00 -3.06 5.41
C THR A 175 10.09 -3.21 4.20
N GLY A 176 9.62 -4.44 3.92
CA GLY A 176 8.70 -4.74 2.84
C GLY A 176 9.40 -4.85 1.48
N ALA A 177 8.74 -4.39 0.43
CA ALA A 177 9.14 -4.59 -0.96
C ALA A 177 10.23 -3.60 -1.42
N VAL A 178 11.37 -3.58 -0.72
CA VAL A 178 12.60 -2.89 -1.11
C VAL A 178 13.71 -3.91 -1.41
N LYS A 179 14.73 -3.53 -2.14
CA LYS A 179 15.79 -4.46 -2.53
C LYS A 179 16.64 -4.93 -1.35
N ASN A 180 16.93 -4.04 -0.41
CA ASN A 180 17.74 -4.32 0.78
C ASN A 180 16.99 -3.85 2.03
N PRO A 181 16.05 -4.64 2.58
CA PRO A 181 15.43 -4.32 3.85
C PRO A 181 16.47 -4.27 4.96
N GLY A 182 16.34 -3.33 5.89
CA GLY A 182 17.31 -3.20 6.96
C GLY A 182 17.19 -1.94 7.79
N THR A 183 18.22 -1.70 8.59
CA THR A 183 18.35 -0.52 9.44
C THR A 183 19.32 0.46 8.81
N TYR A 184 18.89 1.71 8.70
CA TYR A 184 19.68 2.78 8.07
C TYR A 184 19.92 3.92 9.06
N PRO A 185 21.14 4.45 9.13
CA PRO A 185 21.44 5.54 10.04
C PRO A 185 20.86 6.85 9.48
N ILE A 186 20.43 7.71 10.37
CA ILE A 186 20.21 9.14 10.10
C ILE A 186 21.56 9.85 10.29
N THR A 187 21.93 10.69 9.33
CA THR A 187 23.20 11.40 9.31
C THR A 187 23.01 12.91 9.52
N ASN A 188 24.09 13.67 9.40
CA ASN A 188 24.05 15.13 9.37
C ASN A 188 23.40 15.71 8.10
N ILE A 189 23.03 14.86 7.14
CA ILE A 189 22.28 15.25 5.95
C ILE A 189 20.81 14.86 6.17
N PRO A 190 19.84 15.78 5.95
CA PRO A 190 18.43 15.47 6.10
C PRO A 190 18.04 14.27 5.25
N THR A 191 17.59 13.19 5.88
CA THR A 191 17.15 11.99 5.20
C THR A 191 15.64 12.04 5.05
N ARG A 192 15.14 12.05 3.82
CA ARG A 192 13.71 12.03 3.50
C ARG A 192 13.28 10.63 3.05
N LEU A 193 11.98 10.43 2.83
CA LEU A 193 11.43 9.15 2.39
C LEU A 193 12.14 8.59 1.16
N VAL A 194 12.36 9.43 0.14
CA VAL A 194 13.04 9.03 -1.10
C VAL A 194 14.48 8.59 -0.83
N ASP A 195 15.19 9.30 0.06
CA ASP A 195 16.58 8.98 0.42
C ASP A 195 16.64 7.64 1.16
N ALA A 196 15.71 7.40 2.10
CA ALA A 196 15.61 6.16 2.85
C ALA A 196 15.34 4.95 1.94
N VAL A 197 14.38 5.09 1.01
CA VAL A 197 14.07 4.04 0.03
C VAL A 197 15.23 3.82 -0.94
N SER A 198 15.92 4.89 -1.36
CA SER A 198 17.10 4.81 -2.23
C SER A 198 18.28 4.13 -1.53
N ALA A 199 18.52 4.42 -0.25
CA ALA A 199 19.53 3.75 0.57
C ALA A 199 19.24 2.24 0.68
N ALA A 200 17.95 1.84 0.71
CA ALA A 200 17.53 0.44 0.67
C ALA A 200 17.63 -0.19 -0.74
N GLY A 201 18.30 0.47 -1.69
CA GLY A 201 18.49 -0.01 -3.06
C GLY A 201 17.29 0.20 -3.99
N GLY A 202 16.30 0.97 -3.55
CA GLY A 202 15.05 1.22 -4.25
C GLY A 202 14.00 0.13 -4.01
N ILE A 203 12.83 0.33 -4.60
CA ILE A 203 11.72 -0.63 -4.51
C ILE A 203 11.90 -1.81 -5.46
N THR A 204 11.27 -2.94 -5.14
CA THR A 204 11.21 -4.13 -6.03
C THR A 204 10.16 -3.96 -7.12
N ASP A 205 10.15 -4.84 -8.12
CA ASP A 205 9.13 -4.84 -9.18
C ASP A 205 7.73 -5.19 -8.67
N THR A 206 7.66 -5.90 -7.54
CA THR A 206 6.42 -6.28 -6.86
C THR A 206 5.96 -5.26 -5.82
N ALA A 207 6.65 -4.13 -5.70
CA ALA A 207 6.32 -3.10 -4.73
C ALA A 207 5.10 -2.27 -5.13
N ASN A 208 4.27 -1.98 -4.15
CA ASN A 208 3.24 -0.97 -4.28
C ASN A 208 3.78 0.41 -3.91
N TRP A 209 4.13 1.18 -4.89
CA TRP A 209 4.68 2.52 -4.69
C TRP A 209 3.63 3.61 -4.39
N THR A 210 2.34 3.27 -4.49
CA THR A 210 1.24 4.17 -4.10
C THR A 210 0.93 4.08 -2.61
N ARG A 211 1.42 3.01 -1.94
CA ARG A 211 1.15 2.75 -0.53
C ARG A 211 2.44 2.38 0.21
N VAL A 212 3.10 3.40 0.71
CA VAL A 212 4.22 3.27 1.65
C VAL A 212 3.70 3.66 3.02
N ILE A 213 3.80 2.76 3.98
CA ILE A 213 3.35 3.00 5.35
C ILE A 213 4.55 3.50 6.15
N LEU A 214 4.43 4.70 6.72
CA LEU A 214 5.35 5.26 7.68
C LEU A 214 4.72 5.12 9.07
N THR A 215 5.32 4.29 9.92
CA THR A 215 4.95 4.21 11.34
C THR A 215 5.87 5.13 12.14
N ARG A 216 5.29 6.13 12.79
CA ARG A 216 5.97 7.10 13.66
C ARG A 216 5.20 7.26 14.96
N ASP A 217 5.87 7.10 16.08
CA ASP A 217 5.27 7.24 17.43
C ASP A 217 3.99 6.39 17.62
N GLY A 218 3.97 5.19 17.01
CA GLY A 218 2.84 4.26 17.07
C GLY A 218 1.66 4.60 16.18
N LYS A 219 1.77 5.63 15.33
CA LYS A 219 0.75 5.99 14.33
C LYS A 219 1.22 5.63 12.93
N ASP A 220 0.30 5.15 12.10
CA ASP A 220 0.55 4.80 10.72
C ASP A 220 0.10 5.93 9.78
N TYR A 221 0.97 6.29 8.86
CA TYR A 221 0.74 7.29 7.82
C TYR A 221 0.96 6.67 6.45
N VAL A 222 0.00 6.84 5.56
CA VAL A 222 0.10 6.35 4.18
C VAL A 222 0.71 7.43 3.30
N LEU A 223 1.86 7.14 2.70
CA LEU A 223 2.61 7.99 1.79
C LEU A 223 2.66 7.35 0.40
N SER A 224 2.86 8.15 -0.64
CA SER A 224 2.91 7.71 -2.02
C SER A 224 4.20 8.15 -2.72
N LEU A 225 5.05 7.18 -3.07
CA LEU A 225 6.21 7.45 -3.94
C LEU A 225 5.77 7.87 -5.34
N ARG A 226 4.65 7.33 -5.83
CA ARG A 226 4.07 7.75 -7.10
C ARG A 226 3.72 9.23 -7.13
N ALA A 227 3.14 9.76 -6.03
CA ALA A 227 2.82 11.18 -5.92
C ALA A 227 4.07 12.04 -6.03
N ILE A 228 5.20 11.59 -5.49
CA ILE A 228 6.48 12.30 -5.57
C ILE A 228 7.04 12.26 -7.00
N TYR A 229 7.17 11.05 -7.58
CA TYR A 229 7.90 10.87 -8.84
C TYR A 229 7.11 11.26 -10.09
N GLU A 230 5.80 10.97 -10.13
CA GLU A 230 4.98 11.23 -11.32
C GLU A 230 4.17 12.52 -11.23
N LYS A 231 3.67 12.86 -10.02
CA LYS A 231 2.81 14.04 -9.86
C LYS A 231 3.58 15.26 -9.33
N GLY A 232 4.89 15.11 -9.04
CA GLY A 232 5.72 16.21 -8.52
C GLY A 232 5.25 16.76 -7.18
N ASN A 233 4.55 15.94 -6.37
CA ASN A 233 4.05 16.35 -5.05
C ASN A 233 5.10 16.08 -3.97
N PRO A 234 5.85 17.11 -3.52
CA PRO A 234 6.93 16.95 -2.55
C PRO A 234 6.42 16.66 -1.13
N GLN A 235 5.14 16.90 -0.84
CA GLN A 235 4.58 16.73 0.51
C GLN A 235 4.65 15.28 1.00
N ASN A 236 4.63 14.30 0.09
CA ASN A 236 4.84 12.90 0.44
C ASN A 236 6.31 12.56 0.77
N ASN A 237 7.26 13.45 0.43
CA ASN A 237 8.69 13.24 0.70
C ASN A 237 9.06 13.80 2.08
N VAL A 238 8.45 13.26 3.12
CA VAL A 238 8.59 13.71 4.51
C VAL A 238 9.99 13.45 5.07
N LEU A 239 10.43 14.31 6.00
CA LEU A 239 11.68 14.12 6.72
C LEU A 239 11.57 12.95 7.70
N MET A 240 12.55 12.05 7.66
CA MET A 240 12.62 10.90 8.56
C MET A 240 13.11 11.31 9.95
N ARG A 241 12.53 10.69 10.97
CA ARG A 241 12.91 10.87 12.39
C ARG A 241 13.47 9.57 12.97
N PRO A 242 14.31 9.65 14.00
CA PRO A 242 14.80 8.45 14.68
C PRO A 242 13.67 7.55 15.16
N GLY A 243 13.75 6.26 14.87
CA GLY A 243 12.73 5.30 15.24
C GLY A 243 11.64 5.07 14.19
N ASP A 244 11.60 5.85 13.11
CA ASP A 244 10.64 5.65 12.02
C ASP A 244 10.77 4.26 11.41
N VAL A 245 9.64 3.63 11.13
CA VAL A 245 9.56 2.38 10.39
C VAL A 245 8.86 2.65 9.06
N ILE A 246 9.56 2.41 7.97
CA ILE A 246 9.05 2.53 6.61
C ILE A 246 8.74 1.13 6.11
N ASN A 247 7.49 0.86 5.75
CA ASN A 247 7.08 -0.39 5.13
C ASN A 247 6.56 -0.12 3.72
N VAL A 248 7.27 -0.63 2.72
CA VAL A 248 6.81 -0.61 1.34
C VAL A 248 5.95 -1.84 1.10
N SER A 249 4.65 -1.65 0.92
CA SER A 249 3.69 -2.75 0.75
C SER A 249 4.00 -3.56 -0.52
N LEU A 250 3.68 -4.85 -0.50
CA LEU A 250 3.69 -5.70 -1.69
C LEU A 250 2.46 -5.42 -2.56
N ASN A 251 2.61 -5.65 -3.85
CA ASN A 251 1.53 -5.54 -4.82
C ASN A 251 0.64 -6.81 -4.87
N GLU A 252 0.92 -7.81 -4.05
CA GLU A 252 0.21 -9.11 -4.06
C GLU A 252 -1.27 -9.01 -3.70
N ASP A 253 -1.64 -8.06 -2.84
CA ASP A 253 -3.03 -7.73 -2.53
C ASP A 253 -3.68 -6.84 -3.59
N TYR A 254 -2.89 -6.27 -4.50
CA TYR A 254 -3.31 -5.43 -5.60
C TYR A 254 -3.58 -6.29 -6.85
N LYS A 255 -4.65 -7.05 -6.76
CA LYS A 255 -5.16 -7.88 -7.87
C LYS A 255 -6.66 -7.70 -8.00
N VAL A 256 -7.15 -7.90 -9.19
CA VAL A 256 -8.57 -8.02 -9.48
C VAL A 256 -8.88 -9.43 -9.90
N PHE A 257 -10.14 -9.84 -9.75
CA PHE A 257 -10.61 -11.15 -10.15
C PHE A 257 -11.52 -10.98 -11.36
N VAL A 258 -11.21 -11.64 -12.47
CA VAL A 258 -12.06 -11.64 -13.66
C VAL A 258 -12.69 -13.02 -13.80
N LEU A 259 -14.01 -13.07 -13.72
CA LEU A 259 -14.80 -14.30 -13.64
C LEU A 259 -15.99 -14.27 -14.61
N GLY A 260 -16.62 -15.42 -14.79
CA GLY A 260 -17.81 -15.58 -15.64
C GLY A 260 -17.45 -15.85 -17.10
N GLU A 261 -18.26 -15.33 -18.03
CA GLU A 261 -18.15 -15.59 -19.47
C GLU A 261 -17.08 -14.69 -20.12
N VAL A 262 -15.85 -14.87 -19.69
CA VAL A 262 -14.63 -14.34 -20.31
C VAL A 262 -13.84 -15.50 -20.92
N VAL A 263 -12.91 -15.21 -21.83
CA VAL A 263 -12.09 -16.26 -22.47
C VAL A 263 -11.24 -17.01 -21.43
N ARG A 264 -10.71 -16.28 -20.42
CA ARG A 264 -9.92 -16.87 -19.34
C ARG A 264 -10.30 -16.23 -18.00
N SER A 265 -11.01 -16.99 -17.17
CA SER A 265 -11.26 -16.57 -15.78
C SER A 265 -9.97 -16.69 -14.98
N GLN A 266 -9.53 -15.60 -14.37
CA GLN A 266 -8.27 -15.55 -13.62
C GLN A 266 -8.20 -14.37 -12.66
N SER A 267 -7.23 -14.40 -11.76
CA SER A 267 -6.82 -13.20 -11.00
C SER A 267 -5.72 -12.49 -11.77
N LEU A 268 -5.85 -11.17 -11.90
CA LEU A 268 -4.89 -10.31 -12.60
C LEU A 268 -4.20 -9.40 -11.59
N PRO A 269 -2.86 -9.41 -11.50
CA PRO A 269 -2.14 -8.43 -10.70
C PRO A 269 -2.30 -7.05 -11.35
N MET A 270 -2.62 -6.05 -10.55
CA MET A 270 -2.69 -4.67 -11.02
C MET A 270 -1.28 -4.13 -11.25
N GLY A 271 -1.07 -3.48 -12.38
CA GLY A 271 0.19 -2.81 -12.68
C GLY A 271 0.48 -1.63 -11.74
N ARG A 272 1.68 -1.05 -11.87
CA ARG A 272 2.09 0.13 -11.10
C ARG A 272 1.12 1.31 -11.22
N ASN A 273 0.45 1.44 -12.36
CA ASN A 273 -0.49 2.52 -12.64
C ASN A 273 -1.94 2.17 -12.28
N GLY A 274 -2.17 1.07 -11.59
CA GLY A 274 -3.48 0.49 -11.41
C GLY A 274 -3.91 -0.33 -12.63
N MET A 275 -5.22 -0.57 -12.77
CA MET A 275 -5.81 -1.31 -13.89
C MET A 275 -7.18 -0.71 -14.21
N THR A 276 -7.51 -0.58 -15.47
CA THR A 276 -8.85 -0.21 -15.91
C THR A 276 -9.70 -1.46 -16.17
N LEU A 277 -11.02 -1.27 -16.24
CA LEU A 277 -11.93 -2.35 -16.57
C LEU A 277 -11.66 -2.90 -17.99
N ALA A 278 -11.31 -2.03 -18.93
CA ALA A 278 -10.96 -2.44 -20.29
C ALA A 278 -9.67 -3.27 -20.31
N GLU A 279 -8.64 -2.87 -19.57
CA GLU A 279 -7.39 -3.64 -19.41
C GLU A 279 -7.67 -5.02 -18.81
N ALA A 280 -8.45 -5.08 -17.72
CA ALA A 280 -8.79 -6.36 -17.06
C ALA A 280 -9.52 -7.32 -18.01
N LEU A 281 -10.51 -6.81 -18.75
CA LEU A 281 -11.23 -7.63 -19.73
C LEU A 281 -10.32 -8.08 -20.87
N SER A 282 -9.44 -7.20 -21.38
CA SER A 282 -8.48 -7.51 -22.45
C SER A 282 -7.47 -8.57 -21.99
N ASP A 283 -6.91 -8.45 -20.81
CA ASP A 283 -5.95 -9.42 -20.24
C ASP A 283 -6.60 -10.78 -19.99
N ALA A 284 -7.91 -10.81 -19.68
CA ALA A 284 -8.70 -12.03 -19.60
C ALA A 284 -9.02 -12.64 -20.99
N GLY A 285 -8.54 -12.01 -22.07
CA GLY A 285 -8.76 -12.46 -23.44
C GLY A 285 -10.06 -11.96 -24.06
N GLY A 286 -10.74 -11.01 -23.42
CA GLY A 286 -12.02 -10.46 -23.86
C GLY A 286 -13.23 -11.23 -23.40
N LEU A 287 -14.40 -10.76 -23.81
CA LEU A 287 -15.68 -11.45 -23.58
C LEU A 287 -15.75 -12.72 -24.44
N ASN A 288 -16.32 -13.78 -23.89
CA ASN A 288 -16.64 -14.98 -24.68
C ASN A 288 -17.81 -14.67 -25.63
N GLU A 289 -17.52 -14.35 -26.87
CA GLU A 289 -18.52 -13.91 -27.88
C GLU A 289 -19.68 -14.90 -28.08
N ARG A 290 -19.50 -16.19 -27.73
CA ARG A 290 -20.52 -17.23 -27.89
C ARG A 290 -21.49 -17.33 -26.73
N ALA A 291 -21.07 -16.90 -25.54
CA ALA A 291 -21.81 -17.13 -24.31
C ALA A 291 -22.02 -15.87 -23.46
N ALA A 292 -21.19 -14.85 -23.61
CA ALA A 292 -21.25 -13.62 -22.83
C ALA A 292 -22.45 -12.75 -23.23
N ASN A 293 -23.10 -12.17 -22.24
CA ASN A 293 -24.02 -11.07 -22.45
C ASN A 293 -23.27 -9.74 -22.35
N ALA A 294 -23.16 -9.03 -23.45
CA ALA A 294 -22.46 -7.77 -23.52
C ALA A 294 -23.02 -6.68 -22.56
N SER A 295 -24.31 -6.76 -22.16
CA SER A 295 -24.90 -5.84 -21.18
C SER A 295 -24.69 -6.29 -19.72
N GLY A 296 -24.06 -7.43 -19.51
CA GLY A 296 -23.89 -8.06 -18.19
C GLY A 296 -22.43 -8.04 -17.71
N VAL A 297 -21.70 -6.95 -17.87
CA VAL A 297 -20.37 -6.76 -17.29
C VAL A 297 -20.54 -6.00 -15.98
N PHE A 298 -20.10 -6.60 -14.88
CA PHE A 298 -20.25 -6.04 -13.53
C PHE A 298 -18.92 -5.94 -12.84
N VAL A 299 -18.72 -4.87 -12.07
CA VAL A 299 -17.62 -4.74 -11.11
C VAL A 299 -18.24 -4.74 -9.72
N ILE A 300 -17.87 -5.70 -8.90
CA ILE A 300 -18.34 -5.86 -7.53
C ILE A 300 -17.20 -5.40 -6.63
N ARG A 301 -17.49 -4.41 -5.80
CA ARG A 301 -16.53 -3.75 -4.91
C ARG A 301 -17.05 -3.75 -3.48
N GLN A 302 -16.17 -3.91 -2.52
CA GLN A 302 -16.52 -3.69 -1.12
C GLN A 302 -16.71 -2.19 -0.89
N ALA A 303 -17.86 -1.78 -0.36
CA ALA A 303 -18.14 -0.39 -0.04
C ALA A 303 -17.20 0.12 1.07
N SER A 304 -17.01 1.44 1.12
CA SER A 304 -16.20 2.06 2.17
C SER A 304 -16.85 1.86 3.55
N PRO A 305 -16.06 1.76 4.65
CA PRO A 305 -16.58 1.52 6.01
C PRO A 305 -17.59 2.58 6.48
N ASP A 306 -17.58 3.78 5.89
CA ASP A 306 -18.46 4.89 6.24
C ASP A 306 -19.82 4.81 5.54
N GLN A 307 -20.03 3.85 4.64
CA GLN A 307 -21.28 3.67 3.91
C GLN A 307 -22.19 2.66 4.62
N GLU A 308 -23.50 2.91 4.59
CA GLU A 308 -24.50 2.05 5.25
C GLU A 308 -24.66 0.70 4.54
N HIS A 309 -24.40 0.66 3.21
CA HIS A 309 -24.37 -0.57 2.41
C HIS A 309 -22.96 -1.17 2.37
N GLY A 310 -22.88 -2.50 2.25
CA GLY A 310 -21.60 -3.22 2.31
C GLY A 310 -20.92 -3.45 0.96
N ILE A 311 -21.65 -3.28 -0.15
CA ILE A 311 -21.20 -3.66 -1.51
C ILE A 311 -21.72 -2.66 -2.54
N ASP A 312 -20.79 -2.16 -3.37
CA ASP A 312 -21.07 -1.41 -4.59
C ASP A 312 -20.99 -2.34 -5.81
N VAL A 313 -21.96 -2.27 -6.68
CA VAL A 313 -21.97 -2.99 -7.95
C VAL A 313 -22.05 -1.99 -9.10
N TYR A 314 -21.01 -1.96 -9.93
CA TYR A 314 -20.96 -1.12 -11.12
C TYR A 314 -21.27 -1.95 -12.35
N GLN A 315 -22.26 -1.55 -13.14
CA GLN A 315 -22.67 -2.23 -14.36
C GLN A 315 -22.19 -1.48 -15.61
N LEU A 316 -21.53 -2.20 -16.50
CA LEU A 316 -21.22 -1.72 -17.85
C LEU A 316 -22.10 -2.43 -18.89
N ASN A 317 -22.79 -1.65 -19.70
CA ASN A 317 -23.48 -2.16 -20.90
C ASN A 317 -22.55 -2.07 -22.10
N ALA A 318 -21.80 -3.13 -22.38
CA ALA A 318 -20.81 -3.19 -23.46
C ALA A 318 -21.41 -3.50 -24.86
N LYS A 319 -22.73 -3.34 -25.06
CA LYS A 319 -23.37 -3.48 -26.38
C LYS A 319 -22.95 -2.36 -27.35
N ASP A 320 -22.67 -1.19 -26.80
CA ASP A 320 -22.24 -0.02 -27.55
C ASP A 320 -20.70 0.07 -27.51
N ALA A 321 -20.08 0.38 -28.66
CA ALA A 321 -18.63 0.61 -28.73
C ALA A 321 -18.17 1.77 -27.82
N ALA A 322 -19.01 2.77 -27.58
CA ALA A 322 -18.73 3.84 -26.64
C ALA A 322 -18.53 3.33 -25.19
N ALA A 323 -19.13 2.21 -24.84
CA ALA A 323 -18.95 1.60 -23.51
C ALA A 323 -17.51 1.14 -23.26
N LEU A 324 -16.76 0.79 -24.31
CA LEU A 324 -15.33 0.45 -24.17
C LEU A 324 -14.50 1.66 -23.72
N VAL A 325 -14.88 2.87 -24.15
CA VAL A 325 -14.24 4.10 -23.69
C VAL A 325 -14.56 4.36 -22.22
N LEU A 326 -15.81 4.06 -21.78
CA LEU A 326 -16.18 4.14 -20.37
C LEU A 326 -15.39 3.12 -19.56
N ALA A 327 -15.23 1.88 -20.06
CA ALA A 327 -14.44 0.84 -19.41
C ALA A 327 -12.97 1.22 -19.27
N ASP A 328 -12.39 1.89 -20.27
CA ASP A 328 -11.00 2.37 -20.24
C ASP A 328 -10.80 3.51 -19.22
N ASN A 329 -11.84 4.30 -18.99
CA ASN A 329 -11.81 5.35 -17.97
C ASN A 329 -12.23 4.86 -16.56
N PHE A 330 -12.84 3.68 -16.42
CA PHE A 330 -13.23 3.12 -15.13
C PHE A 330 -12.04 2.41 -14.49
N ARG A 331 -11.53 2.98 -13.40
CA ARG A 331 -10.42 2.41 -12.65
C ARG A 331 -10.92 1.37 -11.66
N LEU A 332 -10.34 0.19 -11.76
CA LEU A 332 -10.56 -0.87 -10.79
C LEU A 332 -9.77 -0.59 -9.50
N GLU A 333 -10.33 -1.03 -8.41
CA GLU A 333 -9.68 -1.03 -7.10
C GLU A 333 -9.15 -2.43 -6.75
N PRO A 334 -8.18 -2.51 -5.82
CA PRO A 334 -7.68 -3.78 -5.34
C PRO A 334 -8.81 -4.66 -4.82
N ARG A 335 -8.80 -5.94 -5.23
CA ARG A 335 -9.79 -6.98 -4.89
C ARG A 335 -11.16 -6.83 -5.54
N ASP A 336 -11.36 -5.89 -6.47
CA ASP A 336 -12.55 -5.85 -7.31
C ASP A 336 -12.77 -7.19 -8.01
N ILE A 337 -14.04 -7.59 -8.12
CA ILE A 337 -14.47 -8.75 -8.88
C ILE A 337 -15.16 -8.27 -10.15
N VAL A 338 -14.50 -8.46 -11.29
CA VAL A 338 -15.10 -8.23 -12.61
C VAL A 338 -15.83 -9.52 -13.01
N TYR A 339 -17.13 -9.46 -13.13
CA TYR A 339 -17.95 -10.61 -13.48
C TYR A 339 -18.72 -10.38 -14.78
N VAL A 340 -18.60 -11.31 -15.70
CA VAL A 340 -19.33 -11.30 -16.97
C VAL A 340 -20.39 -12.41 -16.96
N THR A 341 -21.66 -12.05 -17.16
CA THR A 341 -22.76 -13.02 -17.17
C THR A 341 -23.04 -13.61 -18.54
N ALA A 342 -23.45 -14.87 -18.59
CA ALA A 342 -23.90 -15.58 -19.78
C ALA A 342 -25.37 -15.29 -20.16
N ALA A 343 -26.19 -14.73 -19.25
CA ALA A 343 -27.62 -14.69 -19.43
C ALA A 343 -28.19 -13.28 -19.18
N PRO A 344 -29.42 -12.96 -19.70
CA PRO A 344 -30.11 -11.73 -19.37
C PRO A 344 -30.19 -11.51 -17.87
N LEU A 345 -30.25 -10.27 -17.44
CA LEU A 345 -30.11 -9.75 -16.06
C LEU A 345 -30.94 -10.53 -15.00
N ALA A 346 -32.06 -11.12 -15.38
CA ALA A 346 -32.96 -11.87 -14.49
C ALA A 346 -32.30 -13.07 -13.78
N ARG A 347 -31.12 -13.53 -14.21
CA ARG A 347 -30.42 -14.68 -13.57
C ARG A 347 -29.30 -14.28 -12.60
N TRP A 348 -29.05 -13.03 -12.42
CA TRP A 348 -27.91 -12.52 -11.64
C TRP A 348 -28.14 -12.50 -10.12
N ASN A 349 -29.39 -12.55 -9.65
CA ASN A 349 -29.72 -12.64 -8.22
C ASN A 349 -29.05 -13.83 -7.50
N ARG A 350 -28.81 -14.90 -8.24
CA ARG A 350 -28.16 -16.10 -7.67
C ARG A 350 -26.66 -15.91 -7.42
N VAL A 351 -25.99 -15.00 -8.14
CA VAL A 351 -24.56 -14.72 -7.92
C VAL A 351 -24.34 -13.98 -6.62
N LEU A 352 -25.12 -12.93 -6.37
CA LEU A 352 -25.02 -12.16 -5.13
C LEU A 352 -25.35 -13.04 -3.92
N SER A 353 -26.39 -13.87 -4.01
CA SER A 353 -26.74 -14.76 -2.89
C SER A 353 -25.69 -15.83 -2.58
N LEU A 354 -24.78 -16.14 -3.51
CA LEU A 354 -23.69 -17.11 -3.30
C LEU A 354 -22.38 -16.42 -2.83
N VAL A 355 -22.15 -15.18 -3.24
CA VAL A 355 -20.93 -14.42 -2.87
C VAL A 355 -21.13 -13.63 -1.57
N LEU A 356 -22.35 -13.12 -1.34
CA LEU A 356 -22.74 -12.38 -0.13
C LEU A 356 -22.43 -13.08 1.20
N PRO A 357 -22.66 -14.41 1.38
CA PRO A 357 -22.39 -15.06 2.66
C PRO A 357 -20.89 -15.05 3.02
N SER A 358 -20.01 -15.12 2.03
CA SER A 358 -18.56 -15.09 2.28
C SER A 358 -18.04 -13.68 2.56
N ILE A 359 -18.62 -12.66 1.93
CA ILE A 359 -18.24 -11.25 2.14
C ILE A 359 -18.86 -10.71 3.45
N SER A 360 -20.11 -11.05 3.74
CA SER A 360 -20.76 -10.66 4.99
C SER A 360 -20.11 -11.30 6.22
N ALA A 361 -19.58 -12.52 6.11
CA ALA A 361 -18.82 -13.17 7.18
C ALA A 361 -17.51 -12.41 7.49
N VAL A 362 -16.82 -11.91 6.46
CA VAL A 362 -15.61 -11.06 6.61
C VAL A 362 -15.98 -9.69 7.19
N TYR A 363 -17.08 -9.10 6.74
CA TYR A 363 -17.56 -7.80 7.23
C TYR A 363 -18.02 -7.86 8.69
N MET A 364 -18.75 -8.90 9.10
CA MET A 364 -19.12 -9.12 10.51
C MET A 364 -17.89 -9.42 11.38
N GLY A 365 -16.89 -10.12 10.86
CA GLY A 365 -15.63 -10.38 11.57
C GLY A 365 -14.85 -9.08 11.86
N SER A 366 -14.72 -8.20 10.86
CA SER A 366 -14.01 -6.94 11.04
C SER A 366 -14.71 -5.93 11.96
N ARG A 367 -16.06 -5.95 11.99
CA ARG A 367 -16.86 -5.12 12.90
C ARG A 367 -16.78 -5.61 14.34
N ALA A 368 -16.76 -6.93 14.55
CA ALA A 368 -16.59 -7.53 15.88
C ALA A 368 -15.19 -7.26 16.47
N ASP A 369 -14.15 -7.24 15.63
CA ASP A 369 -12.79 -6.88 16.07
C ASP A 369 -12.67 -5.39 16.46
N ASN A 370 -13.34 -4.49 15.73
CA ASN A 370 -13.35 -3.06 16.08
C ASN A 370 -14.12 -2.78 17.37
N GLU A 371 -15.26 -3.46 17.62
CA GLU A 371 -16.01 -3.33 18.88
C GLU A 371 -15.29 -3.94 20.10
N LEU A 372 -14.36 -4.86 19.88
CA LEU A 372 -13.52 -5.45 20.94
C LEU A 372 -12.28 -4.61 21.27
N GLN A 373 -11.83 -3.74 20.35
CA GLN A 373 -10.72 -2.81 20.58
C GLN A 373 -11.15 -1.50 21.26
N ASP A 374 -12.44 -1.14 21.21
CA ASP A 374 -13.01 0.06 21.85
C ASP A 374 -13.53 -0.19 23.28
N ARG A 375 -13.24 -1.36 23.88
CA ARG A 375 -13.52 -1.69 25.28
C ARG A 375 -12.22 -1.93 26.06
#